data_b551d204ed9a8a9585bf855f52ff775f
#
_entry.id   b551d204ed9a8a9585bf855f52ff775f
#
_cell.length_a   1.000
_cell.length_b   1.000
_cell.length_c   1.000
_cell.angle_alpha   90.00
_cell.angle_beta   90.00
_cell.angle_gamma   90.00
#
_symmetry.space_group_name_H-M   'P 1'
#
loop_
_entity.id
_entity.type
_entity.pdbx_description
1 polymer ?
#
loop_
_entity_poly.entity_id
_entity_poly.type
_entity_poly.pdbx_seq_one_letter_code
_entity_poly.pdbx_strand_id
1 'polypeptide(L)'
;MRLRKLLFLFAGIGLVAASCRDSASENASWRNLLARSDRLAAIQEWEPAMEYAIKALSASDLTDGGKSLALSRLASLDIMTWRDAQGWEHATEAERLARSEGTDSLISVALLQKGRLQLCGAITEGEAQDEEALATLQEALSYASSNPNLQADILLQISQAYIGLNRFTDPIDQDIYAKAGSAIDQAVAVSRDPAFHSRALPYWIRWYRQGGNWADGIACCHKVIEGLADDDYLMQSQCWNNLVILYAQAGDVQNAASAHQQYVYAMEYYMKQKADARLQEMETRYETSLKEAQISRMRVWVVLLVILAAALAVIISMSMIYIRRIVASDQGKEQLLRLISKDLSSHQTGLKVSPSMNQMFSMHDEAAILARCEELLGEEDRDVAEDVAMYITNLAKERSSEVKKLGLTARECEVIRLCSEGLSNAGIAEKLHVSVYTIKNHKQNIFLKMDVHTNAEMLHAANQLGII
;
A
#
# COMPACT_ATOMS: atom_id res chain seq x y z
N MET A 1 19.09 -47.68 -21.12
CA MET A 1 19.68 -46.29 -21.22
C MET A 1 18.71 -45.19 -21.67
N ARG A 2 17.55 -45.51 -22.22
CA ARG A 2 16.55 -44.49 -22.74
C ARG A 2 15.54 -44.00 -21.69
N LEU A 3 15.25 -44.76 -20.64
CA LEU A 3 14.32 -44.33 -19.56
C LEU A 3 14.93 -43.25 -18.63
N ARG A 4 16.26 -43.25 -18.43
CA ARG A 4 16.94 -42.21 -17.63
C ARG A 4 16.97 -40.85 -18.29
N LYS A 5 16.95 -40.76 -19.64
CA LYS A 5 16.85 -39.45 -20.35
C LYS A 5 15.47 -38.81 -20.29
N LEU A 6 14.38 -39.61 -20.18
CA LEU A 6 13.02 -39.09 -19.98
C LEU A 6 12.81 -38.58 -18.56
N LEU A 7 13.39 -39.19 -17.54
CA LEU A 7 13.34 -38.72 -16.15
C LEU A 7 14.08 -37.37 -15.97
N PHE A 8 15.16 -37.11 -16.71
CA PHE A 8 15.86 -35.84 -16.70
C PHE A 8 15.08 -34.72 -17.40
N LEU A 9 14.23 -35.01 -18.39
CA LEU A 9 13.35 -34.05 -19.03
C LEU A 9 12.20 -33.63 -18.09
N PHE A 10 11.64 -34.59 -17.34
CA PHE A 10 10.60 -34.26 -16.32
C PHE A 10 11.15 -33.53 -15.10
N ALA A 11 12.39 -33.82 -14.69
CA ALA A 11 13.06 -33.07 -13.62
C ALA A 11 13.37 -31.62 -14.04
N GLY A 12 13.70 -31.38 -15.33
CA GLY A 12 13.89 -30.03 -15.88
C GLY A 12 12.62 -29.21 -15.93
N ILE A 13 11.48 -29.81 -16.24
CA ILE A 13 10.18 -29.14 -16.28
C ILE A 13 9.68 -28.80 -14.86
N GLY A 14 9.96 -29.67 -13.87
CA GLY A 14 9.66 -29.39 -12.45
C GLY A 14 10.49 -28.23 -11.88
N LEU A 15 11.76 -28.08 -12.32
CA LEU A 15 12.62 -26.97 -11.91
C LEU A 15 12.19 -25.63 -12.54
N VAL A 16 11.71 -25.62 -13.79
CA VAL A 16 11.18 -24.41 -14.44
C VAL A 16 9.85 -24.00 -13.82
N ALA A 17 8.99 -24.94 -13.43
CA ALA A 17 7.74 -24.62 -12.72
C ALA A 17 7.97 -24.12 -11.29
N ALA A 18 9.04 -24.58 -10.62
CA ALA A 18 9.41 -24.10 -9.29
C ALA A 18 10.09 -22.70 -9.32
N SER A 19 10.75 -22.34 -10.43
CA SER A 19 11.39 -21.03 -10.60
C SER A 19 10.41 -19.92 -11.03
N CYS A 20 9.16 -20.27 -11.37
CA CYS A 20 8.11 -19.31 -11.73
C CYS A 20 7.24 -18.86 -10.54
N ARG A 21 7.65 -19.16 -9.31
CA ARG A 21 6.99 -18.62 -8.11
C ARG A 21 7.41 -17.17 -7.92
N ASP A 22 6.45 -16.28 -8.03
CA ASP A 22 6.39 -14.90 -7.53
C ASP A 22 7.66 -14.04 -7.55
N SER A 23 8.21 -13.76 -8.73
CA SER A 23 9.44 -12.98 -8.81
C SER A 23 9.26 -11.47 -9.12
N ALA A 24 8.07 -10.96 -9.30
CA ALA A 24 7.89 -9.55 -9.68
C ALA A 24 7.57 -8.63 -8.49
N SER A 25 6.92 -9.11 -7.42
CA SER A 25 6.68 -8.34 -6.18
C SER A 25 7.63 -8.73 -5.03
N GLU A 26 8.16 -9.96 -5.02
CA GLU A 26 9.11 -10.45 -4.00
C GLU A 26 10.56 -10.03 -4.22
N ASN A 27 10.94 -9.55 -5.40
CA ASN A 27 12.32 -9.13 -5.72
C ASN A 27 12.55 -7.61 -5.68
N ALA A 28 11.66 -6.83 -5.04
CA ALA A 28 12.02 -5.46 -4.76
C ALA A 28 13.10 -5.44 -3.68
N SER A 29 14.32 -4.99 -4.02
CA SER A 29 15.41 -4.80 -3.06
C SER A 29 14.91 -4.06 -1.81
N TRP A 30 15.33 -4.50 -0.63
CA TRP A 30 14.98 -3.83 0.62
C TRP A 30 15.25 -2.32 0.58
N ARG A 31 16.29 -1.89 -0.16
CA ARG A 31 16.60 -0.46 -0.36
C ARG A 31 15.50 0.29 -1.10
N ASN A 32 14.96 -0.33 -2.14
CA ASN A 32 13.86 0.27 -2.91
C ASN A 32 12.57 0.35 -2.09
N LEU A 33 12.32 -0.67 -1.26
CA LEU A 33 11.16 -0.68 -0.36
C LEU A 33 11.28 0.40 0.72
N LEU A 34 12.45 0.58 1.33
CA LEU A 34 12.69 1.66 2.28
C LEU A 34 12.61 3.04 1.61
N ALA A 35 13.19 3.22 0.42
CA ALA A 35 13.06 4.48 -0.31
C ALA A 35 11.60 4.82 -0.66
N ARG A 36 10.75 3.81 -0.88
CA ARG A 36 9.32 4.02 -1.07
C ARG A 36 8.62 4.37 0.24
N SER A 37 8.98 3.72 1.35
CA SER A 37 8.53 4.10 2.69
C SER A 37 8.86 5.56 3.00
N ASP A 38 10.09 6.02 2.67
CA ASP A 38 10.53 7.39 2.90
C ASP A 38 9.70 8.41 2.11
N ARG A 39 9.41 8.13 0.84
CA ARG A 39 8.55 9.02 0.02
C ARG A 39 7.13 9.13 0.57
N LEU A 40 6.56 8.03 1.04
CA LEU A 40 5.22 8.02 1.63
C LEU A 40 5.19 8.74 2.98
N ALA A 41 6.24 8.55 3.80
CA ALA A 41 6.38 9.27 5.06
C ALA A 41 6.50 10.80 4.84
N ALA A 42 7.19 11.24 3.78
CA ALA A 42 7.32 12.65 3.45
C ALA A 42 5.98 13.34 3.15
N ILE A 43 5.02 12.62 2.60
CA ILE A 43 3.64 13.12 2.37
C ILE A 43 2.67 12.73 3.49
N GLN A 44 3.19 12.29 4.64
CA GLN A 44 2.42 11.89 5.84
C GLN A 44 1.43 10.72 5.59
N GLU A 45 1.71 9.83 4.66
CA GLU A 45 1.01 8.57 4.46
C GLU A 45 1.67 7.47 5.31
N TRP A 46 1.41 7.52 6.64
CA TRP A 46 2.12 6.71 7.64
C TRP A 46 1.87 5.21 7.52
N GLU A 47 0.61 4.80 7.33
CA GLU A 47 0.26 3.38 7.21
C GLU A 47 0.87 2.72 5.97
N PRO A 48 0.75 3.30 4.75
CA PRO A 48 1.46 2.78 3.59
C PRO A 48 2.99 2.81 3.73
N ALA A 49 3.55 3.85 4.37
CA ALA A 49 4.99 3.91 4.65
C ALA A 49 5.43 2.74 5.54
N MET A 50 4.67 2.44 6.58
CA MET A 50 4.93 1.32 7.49
C MET A 50 4.83 -0.03 6.78
N GLU A 51 3.84 -0.23 5.90
CA GLU A 51 3.70 -1.44 5.09
C GLU A 51 4.96 -1.72 4.27
N TYR A 52 5.53 -0.68 3.61
CA TYR A 52 6.76 -0.84 2.83
C TYR A 52 7.99 -1.08 3.71
N ALA A 53 8.07 -0.49 4.90
CA ALA A 53 9.15 -0.77 5.84
C ALA A 53 9.09 -2.21 6.37
N ILE A 54 7.88 -2.74 6.64
CA ILE A 54 7.68 -4.15 7.02
C ILE A 54 8.03 -5.09 5.86
N LYS A 55 7.62 -4.76 4.62
CA LYS A 55 8.01 -5.54 3.44
C LYS A 55 9.52 -5.59 3.25
N ALA A 56 10.24 -4.51 3.57
CA ALA A 56 11.69 -4.50 3.52
C ALA A 56 12.32 -5.52 4.48
N LEU A 57 11.73 -5.77 5.66
CA LEU A 57 12.18 -6.81 6.59
C LEU A 57 12.02 -8.24 6.07
N SER A 58 11.16 -8.45 5.07
CA SER A 58 10.92 -9.75 4.44
C SER A 58 11.66 -9.93 3.11
N ALA A 59 12.46 -8.94 2.70
CA ALA A 59 13.18 -8.98 1.42
C ALA A 59 14.30 -10.04 1.43
N SER A 60 14.43 -10.78 0.34
CA SER A 60 15.40 -11.88 0.22
C SER A 60 16.87 -11.42 0.18
N ASP A 61 17.10 -10.15 -0.16
CA ASP A 61 18.43 -9.51 -0.22
C ASP A 61 18.78 -8.70 1.05
N LEU A 62 17.98 -8.87 2.14
CA LEU A 62 18.15 -8.12 3.36
C LEU A 62 19.43 -8.52 4.11
N THR A 63 20.25 -7.52 4.42
CA THR A 63 21.44 -7.64 5.28
C THR A 63 21.11 -7.26 6.72
N ASP A 64 21.99 -7.59 7.69
CA ASP A 64 21.80 -7.17 9.08
C ASP A 64 21.77 -5.65 9.23
N GLY A 65 22.61 -4.91 8.51
CA GLY A 65 22.54 -3.45 8.44
C GLY A 65 21.27 -2.94 7.77
N GLY A 66 20.79 -3.63 6.73
CA GLY A 66 19.50 -3.35 6.12
C GLY A 66 18.35 -3.55 7.10
N LYS A 67 18.42 -4.60 7.93
CA LYS A 67 17.45 -4.88 8.98
C LYS A 67 17.45 -3.80 10.07
N SER A 68 18.64 -3.37 10.51
CA SER A 68 18.79 -2.26 11.45
C SER A 68 18.17 -0.96 10.90
N LEU A 69 18.40 -0.65 9.63
CA LEU A 69 17.86 0.54 9.00
C LEU A 69 16.33 0.46 8.85
N ALA A 70 15.79 -0.69 8.47
CA ALA A 70 14.35 -0.91 8.35
C ALA A 70 13.64 -0.80 9.71
N LEU A 71 14.23 -1.36 10.77
CA LEU A 71 13.73 -1.23 12.14
C LEU A 71 13.82 0.22 12.64
N SER A 72 14.91 0.94 12.35
CA SER A 72 15.02 2.37 12.67
C SER A 72 13.93 3.20 11.95
N ARG A 73 13.59 2.82 10.70
CA ARG A 73 12.50 3.46 9.96
C ARG A 73 11.15 3.15 10.60
N LEU A 74 10.89 1.91 11.01
CA LEU A 74 9.67 1.53 11.73
C LEU A 74 9.57 2.30 13.05
N ALA A 75 10.64 2.39 13.83
CA ALA A 75 10.66 3.18 15.06
C ALA A 75 10.29 4.66 14.81
N SER A 76 10.80 5.25 13.73
CA SER A 76 10.42 6.62 13.35
C SER A 76 8.93 6.75 13.00
N LEU A 77 8.35 5.76 12.29
CA LEU A 77 6.93 5.74 11.93
C LEU A 77 6.03 5.44 13.15
N ASP A 78 6.49 4.60 14.08
CA ASP A 78 5.78 4.32 15.33
C ASP A 78 5.63 5.58 16.18
N ILE A 79 6.66 6.43 16.27
CA ILE A 79 6.56 7.76 16.91
C ILE A 79 5.45 8.60 16.26
N MET A 80 5.37 8.63 14.93
CA MET A 80 4.37 9.42 14.21
C MET A 80 2.94 8.87 14.32
N THR A 81 2.80 7.59 14.70
CA THR A 81 1.51 6.88 14.84
C THR A 81 1.15 6.56 16.29
N TRP A 82 1.86 7.16 17.27
CA TRP A 82 1.63 6.99 18.72
C TRP A 82 1.75 5.53 19.19
N ARG A 83 2.65 4.78 18.56
CA ARG A 83 2.96 3.38 18.90
C ARG A 83 4.30 3.27 19.62
N ASP A 84 4.49 4.09 20.64
CA ASP A 84 5.79 4.34 21.26
C ASP A 84 6.43 3.07 21.85
N ALA A 85 5.63 2.16 22.42
CA ALA A 85 6.15 0.90 22.93
C ALA A 85 6.76 0.00 21.84
N GLN A 86 6.08 -0.14 20.69
CA GLN A 86 6.63 -0.85 19.53
C GLN A 86 7.85 -0.13 18.95
N GLY A 87 7.77 1.20 18.87
CA GLY A 87 8.89 2.02 18.44
C GLY A 87 10.15 1.79 19.28
N TRP A 88 9.97 1.66 20.60
CA TRP A 88 11.07 1.35 21.51
C TRP A 88 11.70 -0.03 21.24
N GLU A 89 10.88 -1.04 21.05
CA GLU A 89 11.35 -2.39 20.69
C GLU A 89 12.13 -2.37 19.36
N HIS A 90 11.57 -1.72 18.34
CA HIS A 90 12.22 -1.59 17.03
C HIS A 90 13.55 -0.83 17.12
N ALA A 91 13.60 0.30 17.84
CA ALA A 91 14.83 1.08 17.99
C ALA A 91 15.91 0.32 18.78
N THR A 92 15.52 -0.44 19.81
CA THR A 92 16.44 -1.25 20.61
C THR A 92 17.05 -2.39 19.80
N GLU A 93 16.23 -3.09 19.01
CA GLU A 93 16.74 -4.16 18.14
C GLU A 93 17.57 -3.59 16.99
N ALA A 94 17.19 -2.41 16.45
CA ALA A 94 18.00 -1.71 15.44
C ALA A 94 19.39 -1.38 15.97
N GLU A 95 19.48 -0.85 17.20
CA GLU A 95 20.77 -0.53 17.85
C GLU A 95 21.61 -1.79 18.07
N ARG A 96 20.99 -2.87 18.58
CA ARG A 96 21.69 -4.14 18.80
C ARG A 96 22.34 -4.66 17.50
N LEU A 97 21.59 -4.63 16.40
CA LEU A 97 22.09 -5.06 15.09
C LEU A 97 23.18 -4.12 14.56
N ALA A 98 22.98 -2.80 14.67
CA ALA A 98 23.96 -1.81 14.25
C ALA A 98 25.29 -1.96 14.98
N ARG A 99 25.25 -2.19 16.30
CA ARG A 99 26.47 -2.41 17.11
C ARG A 99 27.14 -3.74 16.77
N SER A 100 26.37 -4.80 16.46
CA SER A 100 26.95 -6.07 16.03
C SER A 100 27.66 -5.99 14.67
N GLU A 101 27.20 -5.11 13.79
CA GLU A 101 27.82 -4.85 12.49
C GLU A 101 28.99 -3.88 12.60
N GLY A 102 29.03 -3.04 13.64
CA GLY A 102 30.10 -2.07 13.90
C GLY A 102 30.08 -0.87 12.94
N THR A 103 28.91 -0.54 12.36
CA THR A 103 28.77 0.56 11.41
C THR A 103 28.29 1.82 12.11
N ASP A 104 29.15 2.82 12.26
CA ASP A 104 28.88 4.08 12.97
C ASP A 104 27.59 4.77 12.50
N SER A 105 27.36 4.84 11.21
CA SER A 105 26.16 5.47 10.65
C SER A 105 24.87 4.77 11.09
N LEU A 106 24.84 3.44 11.17
CA LEU A 106 23.68 2.67 11.62
C LEU A 106 23.47 2.83 13.13
N ILE A 107 24.55 2.81 13.92
CA ILE A 107 24.50 3.06 15.37
C ILE A 107 23.89 4.44 15.62
N SER A 108 24.37 5.45 14.90
CA SER A 108 23.89 6.82 15.03
C SER A 108 22.39 6.94 14.69
N VAL A 109 21.94 6.31 13.61
CA VAL A 109 20.50 6.33 13.21
C VAL A 109 19.62 5.63 14.25
N ALA A 110 20.05 4.49 14.78
CA ALA A 110 19.28 3.76 15.80
C ALA A 110 19.19 4.54 17.13
N LEU A 111 20.30 5.11 17.58
CA LEU A 111 20.37 5.97 18.78
C LEU A 111 19.53 7.24 18.62
N LEU A 112 19.49 7.83 17.42
CA LEU A 112 18.61 8.97 17.14
C LEU A 112 17.14 8.60 17.40
N GLN A 113 16.67 7.42 16.94
CA GLN A 113 15.29 7.02 17.20
C GLN A 113 15.05 6.74 18.70
N LYS A 114 15.99 6.12 19.41
CA LYS A 114 15.88 5.93 20.87
C LYS A 114 15.77 7.26 21.60
N GLY A 115 16.64 8.23 21.28
CA GLY A 115 16.58 9.55 21.89
C GLY A 115 15.25 10.26 21.63
N ARG A 116 14.70 10.14 20.43
CA ARG A 116 13.38 10.69 20.09
C ARG A 116 12.26 10.05 20.93
N LEU A 117 12.29 8.73 21.10
CA LEU A 117 11.32 7.99 21.91
C LEU A 117 11.42 8.38 23.40
N GLN A 118 12.63 8.60 23.93
CA GLN A 118 12.82 9.11 25.29
C GLN A 118 12.20 10.50 25.46
N LEU A 119 12.37 11.40 24.46
CA LEU A 119 11.74 12.72 24.45
C LEU A 119 10.20 12.68 24.40
N CYS A 120 9.63 11.63 23.81
CA CYS A 120 8.17 11.41 23.77
C CYS A 120 7.62 10.74 25.05
N GLY A 121 8.47 10.27 25.96
CA GLY A 121 8.05 9.53 27.15
C GLY A 121 7.63 8.08 26.87
N ALA A 122 8.19 7.47 25.83
CA ALA A 122 7.83 6.11 25.38
C ALA A 122 8.04 5.00 26.45
N ILE A 123 8.92 5.26 27.42
CA ILE A 123 9.36 4.27 28.42
C ILE A 123 8.66 4.48 29.78
N THR A 124 8.20 5.69 30.05
CA THR A 124 7.74 6.16 31.37
C THR A 124 6.27 6.57 31.39
N GLU A 125 5.42 5.84 30.66
CA GLU A 125 3.97 6.09 30.61
C GLU A 125 3.59 7.56 30.33
N GLY A 126 4.38 8.24 29.48
CA GLY A 126 4.12 9.61 29.05
C GLY A 126 4.99 10.68 29.71
N GLU A 127 5.90 10.31 30.62
CA GLU A 127 6.90 11.26 31.16
C GLU A 127 8.15 11.29 30.28
N ALA A 128 8.51 12.47 29.81
CA ALA A 128 9.72 12.66 28.99
C ALA A 128 10.99 12.46 29.86
N GLN A 129 11.94 11.76 29.30
CA GLN A 129 13.26 11.50 29.90
C GLN A 129 14.31 12.39 29.23
N ASP A 130 14.22 13.70 29.46
CA ASP A 130 15.02 14.69 28.74
C ASP A 130 16.54 14.54 28.99
N GLU A 131 16.98 14.15 30.22
CA GLU A 131 18.39 13.93 30.55
C GLU A 131 18.95 12.68 29.85
N GLU A 132 18.25 11.55 29.92
CA GLU A 132 18.63 10.31 29.28
C GLU A 132 18.61 10.45 27.77
N ALA A 133 17.61 11.17 27.23
CA ALA A 133 17.55 11.50 25.81
C ALA A 133 18.76 12.31 25.35
N LEU A 134 19.13 13.33 26.15
CA LEU A 134 20.31 14.15 25.84
C LEU A 134 21.59 13.29 25.79
N ALA A 135 21.79 12.41 26.77
CA ALA A 135 22.93 11.51 26.79
C ALA A 135 22.94 10.57 25.56
N THR A 136 21.80 9.94 25.25
CA THR A 136 21.65 9.07 24.08
C THR A 136 21.92 9.82 22.75
N LEU A 137 21.41 11.05 22.62
CA LEU A 137 21.60 11.85 21.42
C LEU A 137 23.04 12.37 21.28
N GLN A 138 23.71 12.67 22.37
CA GLN A 138 25.14 13.02 22.37
C GLN A 138 26.00 11.82 21.93
N GLU A 139 25.67 10.63 22.38
CA GLU A 139 26.28 9.40 21.89
C GLU A 139 26.02 9.22 20.39
N ALA A 140 24.76 9.38 19.93
CA ALA A 140 24.40 9.33 18.51
C ALA A 140 25.23 10.30 17.67
N LEU A 141 25.45 11.53 18.18
CA LEU A 141 26.23 12.59 17.49
C LEU A 141 27.68 12.17 17.30
N SER A 142 28.26 11.45 18.27
CA SER A 142 29.66 10.99 18.19
C SER A 142 29.90 10.02 17.02
N TYR A 143 28.87 9.22 16.66
CA TYR A 143 28.89 8.29 15.52
C TYR A 143 28.46 8.93 14.19
N ALA A 144 27.94 10.16 14.19
CA ALA A 144 27.43 10.82 12.99
C ALA A 144 28.46 11.61 12.18
N SER A 145 29.75 11.58 12.56
CA SER A 145 30.80 12.48 12.04
C SER A 145 30.96 12.51 10.51
N SER A 146 30.61 11.43 9.83
CA SER A 146 30.69 11.31 8.36
C SER A 146 29.40 11.78 7.61
N ASN A 147 28.30 12.07 8.32
CA ASN A 147 27.02 12.42 7.72
C ASN A 147 26.49 13.76 8.25
N PRO A 148 26.74 14.88 7.56
CA PRO A 148 26.30 16.20 8.00
C PRO A 148 24.80 16.36 8.20
N ASN A 149 23.97 15.72 7.36
CA ASN A 149 22.53 15.81 7.49
C ASN A 149 22.02 15.05 8.72
N LEU A 150 22.60 13.89 9.01
CA LEU A 150 22.28 13.13 10.23
C LEU A 150 22.75 13.88 11.48
N GLN A 151 23.93 14.50 11.45
CA GLN A 151 24.39 15.39 12.53
C GLN A 151 23.38 16.50 12.79
N ALA A 152 22.91 17.14 11.74
CA ALA A 152 21.94 18.22 11.84
C ALA A 152 20.62 17.75 12.47
N ASP A 153 20.10 16.59 12.05
CA ASP A 153 18.88 16.01 12.63
C ASP A 153 19.05 15.67 14.12
N ILE A 154 20.20 15.12 14.51
CA ILE A 154 20.53 14.83 15.93
C ILE A 154 20.62 16.11 16.75
N LEU A 155 21.29 17.16 16.24
CA LEU A 155 21.41 18.45 16.91
C LEU A 155 20.06 19.10 17.16
N LEU A 156 19.09 18.97 16.25
CA LEU A 156 17.71 19.41 16.49
C LEU A 156 17.05 18.65 17.66
N GLN A 157 17.28 17.34 17.78
CA GLN A 157 16.76 16.58 18.92
C GLN A 157 17.47 16.94 20.22
N ILE A 158 18.78 17.23 20.18
CA ILE A 158 19.52 17.75 21.34
C ILE A 158 18.95 19.10 21.79
N SER A 159 18.62 19.99 20.86
CA SER A 159 17.91 21.23 21.20
C SER A 159 16.58 20.95 21.88
N GLN A 160 15.81 19.98 21.39
CA GLN A 160 14.54 19.58 21.99
C GLN A 160 14.72 19.05 23.42
N ALA A 161 15.79 18.27 23.68
CA ALA A 161 16.13 17.80 25.03
C ALA A 161 16.42 18.98 25.96
N TYR A 162 17.22 19.94 25.53
CA TYR A 162 17.47 21.14 26.33
C TYR A 162 16.21 21.97 26.61
N ILE A 163 15.33 22.12 25.61
CA ILE A 163 14.01 22.77 25.81
C ILE A 163 13.18 21.99 26.82
N GLY A 164 13.24 20.66 26.79
CA GLY A 164 12.55 19.78 27.75
C GLY A 164 13.05 19.98 29.17
N LEU A 165 14.36 19.94 29.37
CA LEU A 165 15.02 20.17 30.68
C LEU A 165 14.64 21.51 31.31
N ASN A 166 14.38 22.52 30.50
CA ASN A 166 14.02 23.86 30.94
C ASN A 166 12.48 24.09 31.06
N ARG A 167 11.68 23.00 30.89
CA ARG A 167 10.21 23.10 30.79
C ARG A 167 9.53 23.56 32.09
N PHE A 168 10.07 23.15 33.23
CA PHE A 168 9.50 23.42 34.55
C PHE A 168 10.36 24.32 35.42
N THR A 169 11.40 24.93 34.85
CA THR A 169 12.26 25.91 35.56
C THR A 169 11.66 27.31 35.48
N ASP A 170 11.44 27.95 36.64
CA ASP A 170 10.97 29.34 36.72
C ASP A 170 11.79 30.08 37.77
N PRO A 171 12.59 31.12 37.35
CA PRO A 171 12.85 31.54 35.96
C PRO A 171 13.58 30.47 35.15
N ILE A 172 13.47 30.53 33.83
CA ILE A 172 14.20 29.64 32.92
C ILE A 172 15.70 29.67 33.14
N ASP A 173 16.34 28.53 33.12
CA ASP A 173 17.81 28.45 33.19
C ASP A 173 18.41 28.98 31.87
N GLN A 174 19.12 30.11 31.96
CA GLN A 174 19.66 30.80 30.80
C GLN A 174 20.81 30.04 30.11
N ASP A 175 21.56 29.20 30.85
CA ASP A 175 22.64 28.39 30.28
C ASP A 175 22.03 27.25 29.43
N ILE A 176 20.99 26.56 29.94
CA ILE A 176 20.24 25.52 29.21
C ILE A 176 19.53 26.14 28.00
N TYR A 177 18.93 27.34 28.16
CA TYR A 177 18.27 28.04 27.07
C TYR A 177 19.25 28.40 25.95
N ALA A 178 20.43 28.92 26.28
CA ALA A 178 21.47 29.24 25.30
C ALA A 178 22.02 27.98 24.59
N LYS A 179 22.18 26.87 25.31
CA LYS A 179 22.56 25.57 24.70
C LYS A 179 21.55 25.08 23.71
N ALA A 180 20.26 25.22 24.00
CA ALA A 180 19.18 24.83 23.06
C ALA A 180 19.26 25.63 21.75
N GLY A 181 19.39 26.95 21.82
CA GLY A 181 19.58 27.83 20.65
C GLY A 181 20.84 27.51 19.86
N SER A 182 21.96 27.35 20.55
CA SER A 182 23.24 26.98 19.93
C SER A 182 23.17 25.66 19.19
N ALA A 183 22.44 24.66 19.69
CA ALA A 183 22.27 23.39 19.02
C ALA A 183 21.47 23.53 17.70
N ILE A 184 20.45 24.40 17.66
CA ILE A 184 19.71 24.68 16.42
C ILE A 184 20.61 25.38 15.39
N ASP A 185 21.37 26.39 15.83
CA ASP A 185 22.27 27.12 14.94
C ASP A 185 23.37 26.21 14.37
N GLN A 186 23.94 25.32 15.19
CA GLN A 186 24.87 24.30 14.73
C GLN A 186 24.24 23.34 13.73
N ALA A 187 22.99 22.89 13.96
CA ALA A 187 22.26 22.01 13.05
C ALA A 187 22.12 22.65 11.66
N VAL A 188 21.73 23.93 11.63
CA VAL A 188 21.60 24.70 10.39
C VAL A 188 22.94 24.90 9.69
N ALA A 189 24.00 25.17 10.45
CA ALA A 189 25.32 25.39 9.89
C ALA A 189 25.97 24.12 9.29
N VAL A 190 25.66 22.95 9.87
CA VAL A 190 26.19 21.64 9.43
C VAL A 190 25.42 21.05 8.27
N SER A 191 24.11 21.29 8.20
CA SER A 191 23.25 20.69 7.18
C SER A 191 23.63 21.12 5.77
N ARG A 192 23.61 20.15 4.85
CA ARG A 192 23.77 20.38 3.40
C ARG A 192 22.44 20.32 2.63
N ASP A 193 21.34 20.12 3.33
CA ASP A 193 20.00 20.06 2.75
C ASP A 193 19.45 21.49 2.61
N PRO A 194 19.14 21.98 1.40
CA PRO A 194 18.56 23.31 1.20
C PRO A 194 17.25 23.54 1.96
N ALA A 195 16.45 22.48 2.14
CA ALA A 195 15.16 22.54 2.85
C ALA A 195 15.31 22.44 4.38
N PHE A 196 16.52 22.34 4.92
CA PHE A 196 16.73 22.11 6.34
C PHE A 196 16.23 23.26 7.23
N HIS A 197 16.30 24.49 6.75
CA HIS A 197 15.76 25.66 7.47
C HIS A 197 14.27 25.47 7.82
N SER A 198 13.49 24.98 6.88
CA SER A 198 12.06 24.69 7.10
C SER A 198 11.88 23.59 8.14
N ARG A 199 12.71 22.54 8.11
CA ARG A 199 12.68 21.46 9.11
C ARG A 199 13.11 21.90 10.51
N ALA A 200 14.00 22.88 10.62
CA ALA A 200 14.44 23.45 11.89
C ALA A 200 13.41 24.40 12.53
N LEU A 201 12.46 24.92 11.75
CA LEU A 201 11.49 25.91 12.20
C LEU A 201 10.74 25.52 13.48
N PRO A 202 10.17 24.30 13.65
CA PRO A 202 9.46 23.92 14.87
C PRO A 202 10.33 24.03 16.13
N TYR A 203 11.63 23.78 16.01
CA TYR A 203 12.57 23.86 17.12
C TYR A 203 12.86 25.30 17.50
N TRP A 204 13.13 26.20 16.52
CA TRP A 204 13.26 27.64 16.77
C TRP A 204 12.01 28.23 17.41
N ILE A 205 10.83 27.88 16.91
CA ILE A 205 9.58 28.40 17.48
C ILE A 205 9.41 27.97 18.94
N ARG A 206 9.70 26.69 19.27
CA ARG A 206 9.65 26.23 20.67
C ARG A 206 10.67 27.00 21.55
N TRP A 207 11.87 27.18 21.03
CA TRP A 207 12.93 27.90 21.73
C TRP A 207 12.56 29.36 21.95
N TYR A 208 12.13 30.11 20.92
CA TYR A 208 11.68 31.50 21.07
C TYR A 208 10.50 31.61 22.04
N ARG A 209 9.55 30.70 21.99
CA ARG A 209 8.41 30.67 22.90
C ARG A 209 8.82 30.46 24.35
N GLN A 210 9.78 29.60 24.63
CA GLN A 210 10.29 29.35 25.96
C GLN A 210 10.99 30.61 26.52
N GLY A 211 11.71 31.35 25.69
CA GLY A 211 12.38 32.61 26.07
C GLY A 211 11.45 33.84 26.07
N GLY A 212 10.20 33.70 25.66
CA GLY A 212 9.30 34.87 25.50
C GLY A 212 9.64 35.79 24.34
N ASN A 213 10.46 35.32 23.40
CA ASN A 213 10.96 36.11 22.27
C ASN A 213 10.02 36.04 21.07
N TRP A 214 8.80 36.53 21.24
CA TRP A 214 7.73 36.41 20.23
C TRP A 214 8.08 37.10 18.91
N ALA A 215 8.72 38.30 18.97
CA ALA A 215 9.09 39.07 17.77
C ALA A 215 10.09 38.29 16.88
N ASP A 216 11.10 37.70 17.50
CA ASP A 216 12.11 36.90 16.74
C ASP A 216 11.48 35.62 16.15
N GLY A 217 10.60 34.99 16.89
CA GLY A 217 9.80 33.83 16.39
C GLY A 217 8.95 34.20 15.18
N ILE A 218 8.26 35.34 15.21
CA ILE A 218 7.46 35.87 14.10
C ILE A 218 8.37 36.16 12.90
N ALA A 219 9.49 36.84 13.09
CA ALA A 219 10.43 37.12 12.01
C ALA A 219 11.01 35.83 11.39
N CYS A 220 11.30 34.83 12.22
CA CYS A 220 11.75 33.51 11.76
C CYS A 220 10.70 32.83 10.86
N CYS A 221 9.43 32.82 11.24
CA CYS A 221 8.34 32.25 10.43
C CYS A 221 8.23 32.95 9.07
N HIS A 222 8.25 34.28 9.04
CA HIS A 222 8.17 35.04 7.79
C HIS A 222 9.35 34.74 6.86
N LYS A 223 10.57 34.71 7.40
CA LYS A 223 11.75 34.36 6.63
C LYS A 223 11.66 32.96 6.00
N VAL A 224 11.09 32.00 6.72
CA VAL A 224 10.88 30.65 6.16
C VAL A 224 9.83 30.72 5.05
N ILE A 225 8.69 31.39 5.27
CA ILE A 225 7.63 31.52 4.25
C ILE A 225 8.16 32.15 2.96
N GLU A 226 8.98 33.18 3.05
CA GLU A 226 9.60 33.85 1.88
C GLU A 226 10.51 32.91 1.07
N GLY A 227 11.07 31.90 1.69
CA GLY A 227 11.94 30.90 1.04
C GLY A 227 11.23 29.65 0.55
N LEU A 228 9.91 29.48 0.82
CA LEU A 228 9.17 28.29 0.40
C LEU A 228 8.77 28.36 -1.07
N ALA A 229 8.61 27.18 -1.68
CA ALA A 229 7.94 27.07 -2.96
C ALA A 229 6.43 27.39 -2.82
N ASP A 230 5.84 27.97 -3.88
CA ASP A 230 4.44 28.42 -3.86
C ASP A 230 3.45 27.25 -3.60
N ASP A 231 3.84 26.04 -3.90
CA ASP A 231 3.04 24.81 -3.76
C ASP A 231 3.39 23.97 -2.51
N ASP A 232 4.31 24.43 -1.66
CA ASP A 232 4.60 23.77 -0.37
C ASP A 232 3.57 24.15 0.70
N TYR A 233 2.32 23.80 0.44
CA TYR A 233 1.19 24.13 1.33
C TYR A 233 1.30 23.51 2.73
N LEU A 234 1.98 22.36 2.87
CA LEU A 234 2.20 21.76 4.18
C LEU A 234 3.04 22.67 5.07
N MET A 235 4.21 23.10 4.59
CA MET A 235 5.11 23.96 5.34
C MET A 235 4.49 25.37 5.54
N GLN A 236 3.82 25.90 4.53
CA GLN A 236 3.08 27.14 4.66
C GLN A 236 2.04 27.04 5.79
N SER A 237 1.24 25.97 5.85
CA SER A 237 0.25 25.79 6.91
C SER A 237 0.89 25.71 8.30
N GLN A 238 2.03 25.04 8.43
CA GLN A 238 2.77 24.96 9.69
C GLN A 238 3.31 26.33 10.11
N CYS A 239 3.88 27.10 9.19
CA CYS A 239 4.33 28.46 9.47
C CYS A 239 3.19 29.36 9.90
N TRP A 240 2.10 29.39 9.17
CA TRP A 240 0.93 30.21 9.50
C TRP A 240 0.30 29.82 10.83
N ASN A 241 0.20 28.53 11.14
CA ASN A 241 -0.29 28.08 12.46
C ASN A 241 0.61 28.55 13.60
N ASN A 242 1.93 28.50 13.42
CA ASN A 242 2.87 29.05 14.40
C ASN A 242 2.72 30.57 14.56
N LEU A 243 2.53 31.30 13.45
CA LEU A 243 2.28 32.75 13.49
C LEU A 243 0.99 33.09 14.25
N VAL A 244 -0.08 32.33 14.08
CA VAL A 244 -1.32 32.50 14.89
C VAL A 244 -1.00 32.46 16.38
N ILE A 245 -0.22 31.45 16.81
CA ILE A 245 0.13 31.25 18.22
C ILE A 245 1.04 32.40 18.70
N LEU A 246 2.05 32.76 17.93
CA LEU A 246 3.03 33.79 18.30
C LEU A 246 2.39 35.18 18.39
N TYR A 247 1.56 35.57 17.40
CA TYR A 247 0.81 36.83 17.44
C TYR A 247 -0.18 36.86 18.60
N ALA A 248 -0.87 35.78 18.89
CA ALA A 248 -1.79 35.69 20.03
C ALA A 248 -1.05 35.88 21.37
N GLN A 249 0.14 35.28 21.51
CA GLN A 249 0.99 35.42 22.71
C GLN A 249 1.61 36.82 22.83
N ALA A 250 1.87 37.48 21.69
CA ALA A 250 2.30 38.87 21.64
C ALA A 250 1.15 39.88 21.89
N GLY A 251 -0.09 39.43 21.99
CA GLY A 251 -1.27 40.26 22.15
C GLY A 251 -1.79 40.90 20.86
N ASP A 252 -1.24 40.54 19.71
CA ASP A 252 -1.59 41.07 18.39
C ASP A 252 -2.71 40.24 17.75
N VAL A 253 -3.95 40.51 18.21
CA VAL A 253 -5.15 39.76 17.79
C VAL A 253 -5.45 39.96 16.29
N GLN A 254 -5.14 41.14 15.73
CA GLN A 254 -5.43 41.46 14.34
C GLN A 254 -4.55 40.61 13.39
N ASN A 255 -3.25 40.58 13.64
CA ASN A 255 -2.33 39.77 12.86
C ASN A 255 -2.53 38.26 13.12
N ALA A 256 -2.90 37.83 14.33
CA ALA A 256 -3.30 36.48 14.62
C ALA A 256 -4.50 36.02 13.76
N ALA A 257 -5.53 36.86 13.64
CA ALA A 257 -6.71 36.58 12.79
C ALA A 257 -6.32 36.48 11.29
N SER A 258 -5.47 37.39 10.82
CA SER A 258 -4.97 37.37 9.44
C SER A 258 -4.14 36.10 9.17
N ALA A 259 -3.24 35.72 10.07
CA ALA A 259 -2.44 34.50 9.97
C ALA A 259 -3.34 33.24 9.98
N HIS A 260 -4.43 33.26 10.75
CA HIS A 260 -5.39 32.15 10.78
C HIS A 260 -6.09 31.97 9.41
N GLN A 261 -6.44 33.05 8.72
CA GLN A 261 -7.01 32.95 7.37
C GLN A 261 -6.02 32.29 6.40
N GLN A 262 -4.74 32.68 6.46
CA GLN A 262 -3.71 32.08 5.63
C GLN A 262 -3.45 30.60 5.99
N TYR A 263 -3.50 30.25 7.26
CA TYR A 263 -3.44 28.88 7.73
C TYR A 263 -4.56 28.02 7.13
N VAL A 264 -5.81 28.51 7.21
CA VAL A 264 -6.97 27.79 6.65
C VAL A 264 -6.80 27.59 5.15
N TYR A 265 -6.39 28.64 4.43
CA TYR A 265 -6.13 28.56 2.99
C TYR A 265 -5.05 27.51 2.66
N ALA A 266 -3.89 27.59 3.28
CA ALA A 266 -2.80 26.64 3.05
C ALA A 266 -3.21 25.21 3.42
N MET A 267 -3.94 25.02 4.51
CA MET A 267 -4.43 23.71 4.92
C MET A 267 -5.44 23.11 3.94
N GLU A 268 -6.35 23.90 3.39
CA GLU A 268 -7.30 23.46 2.38
C GLU A 268 -6.58 22.96 1.11
N TYR A 269 -5.61 23.71 0.62
CA TYR A 269 -4.81 23.32 -0.54
C TYR A 269 -3.94 22.10 -0.27
N TYR A 270 -3.33 22.01 0.92
CA TYR A 270 -2.59 20.83 1.34
C TYR A 270 -3.47 19.57 1.37
N MET A 271 -4.67 19.68 1.96
CA MET A 271 -5.62 18.56 2.02
C MET A 271 -6.06 18.11 0.63
N LYS A 272 -6.26 19.05 -0.30
CA LYS A 272 -6.56 18.75 -1.70
C LYS A 272 -5.37 18.04 -2.37
N GLN A 273 -4.17 18.58 -2.24
CA GLN A 273 -2.94 17.98 -2.79
C GLN A 273 -2.72 16.56 -2.25
N LYS A 274 -2.96 16.36 -0.95
CA LYS A 274 -2.88 15.05 -0.31
C LYS A 274 -3.95 14.08 -0.84
N ALA A 275 -5.18 14.55 -1.04
CA ALA A 275 -6.26 13.75 -1.61
C ALA A 275 -5.95 13.33 -3.06
N ASP A 276 -5.43 14.26 -3.88
CA ASP A 276 -5.04 13.99 -5.26
C ASP A 276 -3.88 12.97 -5.32
N ALA A 277 -2.86 13.13 -4.47
CA ALA A 277 -1.75 12.18 -4.38
C ALA A 277 -2.22 10.77 -3.96
N ARG A 278 -3.16 10.70 -3.02
CA ARG A 278 -3.76 9.44 -2.56
C ARG A 278 -4.57 8.76 -3.66
N LEU A 279 -5.34 9.54 -4.42
CA LEU A 279 -6.08 9.05 -5.57
C LEU A 279 -5.13 8.47 -6.63
N GLN A 280 -4.08 9.20 -6.97
CA GLN A 280 -3.07 8.76 -7.93
C GLN A 280 -2.34 7.49 -7.46
N GLU A 281 -2.06 7.34 -6.17
CA GLU A 281 -1.48 6.10 -5.63
C GLU A 281 -2.46 4.93 -5.72
N MET A 282 -3.74 5.15 -5.41
CA MET A 282 -4.77 4.10 -5.56
C MET A 282 -4.93 3.67 -7.02
N GLU A 283 -4.92 4.62 -7.97
CA GLU A 283 -4.95 4.32 -9.40
C GLU A 283 -3.73 3.48 -9.81
N THR A 284 -2.53 3.88 -9.36
CA THR A 284 -1.29 3.15 -9.63
C THR A 284 -1.33 1.73 -9.04
N ARG A 285 -1.83 1.56 -7.82
CA ARG A 285 -2.01 0.24 -7.19
C ARG A 285 -3.01 -0.60 -7.97
N TYR A 286 -4.14 -0.01 -8.37
CA TYR A 286 -5.15 -0.68 -9.17
C TYR A 286 -4.61 -1.16 -10.51
N GLU A 287 -3.93 -0.27 -11.26
CA GLU A 287 -3.29 -0.65 -12.53
C GLU A 287 -2.24 -1.75 -12.35
N THR A 288 -1.46 -1.68 -11.27
CA THR A 288 -0.45 -2.70 -10.96
C THR A 288 -1.12 -4.04 -10.66
N SER A 289 -2.18 -4.04 -9.86
CA SER A 289 -2.95 -5.26 -9.55
C SER A 289 -3.61 -5.88 -10.80
N LEU A 290 -4.12 -5.05 -11.71
CA LEU A 290 -4.66 -5.52 -12.99
C LEU A 290 -3.56 -6.15 -13.86
N LYS A 291 -2.39 -5.53 -13.95
CA LYS A 291 -1.25 -6.06 -14.70
C LYS A 291 -0.77 -7.38 -14.09
N GLU A 292 -0.68 -7.48 -12.77
CA GLU A 292 -0.33 -8.71 -12.06
C GLU A 292 -1.36 -9.81 -12.31
N ALA A 293 -2.65 -9.50 -12.25
CA ALA A 293 -3.72 -10.45 -12.57
C ALA A 293 -3.68 -10.91 -14.05
N GLN A 294 -3.33 -10.02 -14.98
CA GLN A 294 -3.13 -10.38 -16.39
C GLN A 294 -1.91 -11.28 -16.56
N ILE A 295 -0.79 -10.94 -15.92
CA ILE A 295 0.43 -11.74 -15.95
C ILE A 295 0.18 -13.12 -15.32
N SER A 296 -0.53 -13.19 -14.20
CA SER A 296 -0.92 -14.44 -13.56
C SER A 296 -1.76 -15.32 -14.50
N ARG A 297 -2.78 -14.74 -15.15
CA ARG A 297 -3.57 -15.45 -16.15
C ARG A 297 -2.73 -15.92 -17.34
N MET A 298 -1.86 -15.08 -17.88
CA MET A 298 -0.95 -15.47 -18.96
C MET A 298 -0.02 -16.60 -18.53
N ARG A 299 0.50 -16.57 -17.30
CA ARG A 299 1.34 -17.68 -16.77
C ARG A 299 0.57 -19.01 -16.74
N VAL A 300 -0.68 -19.00 -16.26
CA VAL A 300 -1.56 -20.19 -16.28
C VAL A 300 -1.73 -20.71 -17.70
N TRP A 301 -2.02 -19.84 -18.67
CA TRP A 301 -2.16 -20.24 -20.08
C TRP A 301 -0.85 -20.80 -20.65
N VAL A 302 0.29 -20.20 -20.34
CA VAL A 302 1.60 -20.70 -20.78
C VAL A 302 1.87 -22.08 -20.19
N VAL A 303 1.59 -22.30 -18.89
CA VAL A 303 1.75 -23.62 -18.26
C VAL A 303 0.84 -24.66 -18.91
N LEU A 304 -0.44 -24.32 -19.16
CA LEU A 304 -1.38 -25.21 -19.85
C LEU A 304 -0.91 -25.53 -21.27
N LEU A 305 -0.40 -24.55 -22.02
CA LEU A 305 0.16 -24.79 -23.36
C LEU A 305 1.38 -25.70 -23.32
N VAL A 306 2.27 -25.53 -22.33
CA VAL A 306 3.43 -26.40 -22.15
C VAL A 306 3.00 -27.85 -21.83
N ILE A 307 2.01 -28.01 -20.94
CA ILE A 307 1.46 -29.34 -20.62
C ILE A 307 0.83 -29.97 -21.86
N LEU A 308 0.04 -29.19 -22.62
CA LEU A 308 -0.59 -29.66 -23.85
C LEU A 308 0.46 -30.07 -24.89
N ALA A 309 1.49 -29.24 -25.08
CA ALA A 309 2.60 -29.55 -25.99
C ALA A 309 3.37 -30.81 -25.57
N ALA A 310 3.59 -31.00 -24.27
CA ALA A 310 4.21 -32.20 -23.73
C ALA A 310 3.33 -33.44 -23.97
N ALA A 311 2.02 -33.32 -23.73
CA ALA A 311 1.04 -34.39 -24.01
C ALA A 311 1.01 -34.77 -25.49
N LEU A 312 0.99 -33.76 -26.37
CA LEU A 312 1.06 -33.96 -27.82
C LEU A 312 2.39 -34.66 -28.25
N ALA A 313 3.51 -34.23 -27.66
CA ALA A 313 4.80 -34.87 -27.94
C ALA A 313 4.81 -36.34 -27.51
N VAL A 314 4.19 -36.67 -26.37
CA VAL A 314 4.00 -38.05 -25.93
C VAL A 314 3.11 -38.85 -26.89
N ILE A 315 1.97 -38.27 -27.31
CA ILE A 315 1.06 -38.92 -28.27
C ILE A 315 1.78 -39.16 -29.61
N ILE A 316 2.52 -38.16 -30.14
CA ILE A 316 3.28 -38.29 -31.36
C ILE A 316 4.36 -39.38 -31.23
N SER A 317 5.05 -39.41 -30.08
CA SER A 317 6.08 -40.42 -29.81
C SER A 317 5.48 -41.84 -29.73
N MET A 318 4.34 -42.01 -29.07
CA MET A 318 3.60 -43.25 -29.00
C MET A 318 3.08 -43.68 -30.38
N SER A 319 2.51 -42.72 -31.16
CA SER A 319 2.05 -42.95 -32.53
C SER A 319 3.22 -43.39 -33.43
N MET A 320 4.38 -42.76 -33.34
CA MET A 320 5.58 -43.13 -34.09
C MET A 320 6.07 -44.54 -33.71
N ILE A 321 6.03 -44.92 -32.42
CA ILE A 321 6.37 -46.24 -31.96
C ILE A 321 5.35 -47.26 -32.51
N TYR A 322 4.06 -46.93 -32.48
CA TYR A 322 2.98 -47.75 -32.99
C TYR A 322 3.09 -47.95 -34.51
N ILE A 323 3.30 -46.86 -35.28
CA ILE A 323 3.55 -46.90 -36.72
C ILE A 323 4.78 -47.74 -37.05
N ARG A 324 5.89 -47.59 -36.33
CA ARG A 324 7.07 -48.44 -36.52
C ARG A 324 6.82 -49.92 -36.26
N ARG A 325 5.90 -50.26 -35.33
CA ARG A 325 5.50 -51.65 -35.08
C ARG A 325 4.60 -52.20 -36.19
N ILE A 326 3.69 -51.35 -36.75
CA ILE A 326 2.77 -51.78 -37.82
C ILE A 326 3.51 -51.87 -39.17
N VAL A 327 4.41 -50.94 -39.46
CA VAL A 327 5.23 -50.96 -40.72
C VAL A 327 6.23 -52.12 -40.73
N ALA A 328 6.57 -52.68 -39.58
CA ALA A 328 7.35 -53.96 -39.51
C ALA A 328 6.52 -55.22 -39.82
N SER A 329 5.20 -55.09 -39.98
CA SER A 329 4.29 -56.20 -40.36
C SER A 329 3.65 -55.89 -41.72
N ASP A 330 3.93 -56.67 -42.72
CA ASP A 330 3.52 -56.47 -44.13
C ASP A 330 1.97 -56.40 -44.35
N GLN A 331 1.17 -56.71 -43.34
CA GLN A 331 -0.29 -56.57 -43.36
C GLN A 331 -0.84 -55.23 -42.83
N GLY A 332 0.01 -54.34 -42.29
CA GLY A 332 -0.43 -53.11 -41.65
C GLY A 332 -0.55 -51.88 -42.60
N LYS A 333 0.03 -51.94 -43.78
CA LYS A 333 0.05 -50.77 -44.69
C LYS A 333 -1.28 -50.32 -45.22
N GLU A 334 -2.18 -51.26 -45.52
CA GLU A 334 -3.53 -50.91 -46.03
C GLU A 334 -4.52 -50.41 -44.94
N GLN A 335 -4.37 -50.87 -43.70
CA GLN A 335 -5.21 -50.42 -42.60
C GLN A 335 -4.83 -49.03 -42.11
N LEU A 336 -3.54 -48.66 -42.19
CA LEU A 336 -3.04 -47.34 -41.76
C LEU A 336 -3.60 -46.20 -42.63
N LEU A 337 -3.70 -46.38 -43.93
CA LEU A 337 -4.24 -45.41 -44.88
C LEU A 337 -5.76 -45.15 -44.65
N ARG A 338 -6.50 -46.17 -44.19
CA ARG A 338 -7.95 -46.03 -43.89
C ARG A 338 -8.19 -45.27 -42.55
N LEU A 339 -7.30 -45.43 -41.58
CA LEU A 339 -7.42 -44.73 -40.26
C LEU A 339 -7.06 -43.24 -40.37
N ILE A 340 -6.00 -42.92 -41.11
CA ILE A 340 -5.57 -41.52 -41.32
C ILE A 340 -6.63 -40.70 -42.06
N SER A 341 -7.32 -41.32 -43.04
CA SER A 341 -8.37 -40.63 -43.77
C SER A 341 -9.64 -40.38 -42.93
N LYS A 342 -9.90 -41.15 -41.87
CA LYS A 342 -11.06 -41.02 -40.99
C LYS A 342 -10.83 -39.99 -39.88
N ASP A 343 -9.59 -39.84 -39.38
CA ASP A 343 -9.30 -38.87 -38.31
C ASP A 343 -9.16 -37.44 -38.82
N LEU A 344 -8.75 -37.24 -40.07
CA LEU A 344 -8.66 -35.90 -40.69
C LEU A 344 -10.02 -35.27 -40.99
N SER A 345 -11.12 -36.05 -41.03
CA SER A 345 -12.47 -35.56 -41.28
C SER A 345 -13.25 -35.14 -40.03
N SER A 346 -12.75 -35.41 -38.81
CA SER A 346 -13.47 -35.16 -37.55
C SER A 346 -13.02 -33.94 -36.75
N HIS A 347 -12.00 -33.19 -37.19
CA HIS A 347 -11.49 -32.04 -36.43
C HIS A 347 -11.73 -30.69 -37.10
N GLN A 348 -12.95 -30.42 -37.59
CA GLN A 348 -13.37 -29.05 -37.95
C GLN A 348 -14.62 -28.64 -37.18
N THR A 349 -14.50 -28.35 -35.87
CA THR A 349 -15.47 -27.47 -35.21
C THR A 349 -14.72 -26.65 -34.15
N GLY A 350 -14.32 -25.45 -34.54
CA GLY A 350 -13.77 -24.43 -33.64
C GLY A 350 -14.86 -23.74 -32.85
N LEU A 351 -14.84 -23.85 -31.55
CA LEU A 351 -15.70 -23.10 -30.63
C LEU A 351 -15.33 -21.61 -30.64
N LYS A 352 -16.25 -20.77 -31.17
CA LYS A 352 -16.24 -19.32 -30.94
C LYS A 352 -17.04 -19.03 -29.67
N VAL A 353 -16.37 -18.53 -28.64
CA VAL A 353 -17.04 -18.04 -27.41
C VAL A 353 -17.50 -16.59 -27.65
N SER A 354 -18.80 -16.34 -27.51
CA SER A 354 -19.50 -15.07 -27.76
C SER A 354 -19.82 -14.31 -26.46
N PRO A 355 -20.03 -12.97 -26.50
CA PRO A 355 -20.21 -12.07 -25.32
C PRO A 355 -21.51 -12.26 -24.51
N SER A 356 -22.32 -13.25 -24.79
CA SER A 356 -23.66 -13.43 -24.22
C SER A 356 -23.72 -14.15 -22.85
N MET A 357 -22.62 -14.60 -22.29
CA MET A 357 -22.64 -15.32 -21.00
C MET A 357 -23.10 -14.46 -19.81
N ASN A 358 -22.77 -13.18 -19.80
CA ASN A 358 -23.21 -12.28 -18.71
C ASN A 358 -24.75 -12.04 -18.73
N GLN A 359 -25.37 -12.18 -19.86
CA GLN A 359 -26.82 -12.03 -19.99
C GLN A 359 -27.58 -13.25 -19.45
N MET A 360 -26.99 -14.45 -19.52
CA MET A 360 -27.57 -15.68 -18.99
C MET A 360 -27.60 -15.72 -17.45
N PHE A 361 -26.61 -15.15 -16.77
CA PHE A 361 -26.56 -15.08 -15.30
C PHE A 361 -27.64 -14.17 -14.70
N SER A 362 -28.24 -13.28 -15.50
CA SER A 362 -29.34 -12.41 -15.07
C SER A 362 -30.72 -13.07 -15.25
N MET A 363 -30.80 -14.20 -15.90
CA MET A 363 -32.05 -14.94 -16.08
C MET A 363 -32.37 -15.80 -14.85
N HIS A 364 -33.57 -15.63 -14.29
CA HIS A 364 -34.01 -16.34 -13.07
C HIS A 364 -34.83 -17.59 -13.38
N ASP A 365 -35.09 -17.85 -14.63
CA ASP A 365 -35.92 -18.98 -15.10
C ASP A 365 -35.04 -20.02 -15.81
N GLU A 366 -35.02 -21.24 -15.26
CA GLU A 366 -34.26 -22.38 -15.77
C GLU A 366 -34.66 -22.74 -17.22
N ALA A 367 -35.95 -22.62 -17.57
CA ALA A 367 -36.44 -22.84 -18.91
C ALA A 367 -35.93 -21.79 -19.92
N ALA A 368 -35.83 -20.54 -19.49
CA ALA A 368 -35.28 -19.45 -20.31
C ALA A 368 -33.78 -19.59 -20.55
N ILE A 369 -33.04 -20.09 -19.54
CA ILE A 369 -31.59 -20.38 -19.65
C ILE A 369 -31.37 -21.54 -20.62
N LEU A 370 -32.19 -22.63 -20.52
CA LEU A 370 -32.10 -23.77 -21.40
C LEU A 370 -32.42 -23.39 -22.86
N ALA A 371 -33.52 -22.65 -23.09
CA ALA A 371 -33.88 -22.19 -24.42
C ALA A 371 -32.78 -21.34 -25.07
N ARG A 372 -32.09 -20.52 -24.27
CA ARG A 372 -30.95 -19.70 -24.75
C ARG A 372 -29.70 -20.55 -25.01
N CYS A 373 -29.47 -21.61 -24.25
CA CYS A 373 -28.40 -22.57 -24.51
C CYS A 373 -28.67 -23.35 -25.79
N GLU A 374 -29.91 -23.81 -26.01
CA GLU A 374 -30.31 -24.49 -27.24
C GLU A 374 -30.18 -23.58 -28.47
N GLU A 375 -30.55 -22.29 -28.36
CA GLU A 375 -30.39 -21.32 -29.44
C GLU A 375 -28.91 -21.09 -29.83
N LEU A 376 -28.00 -21.14 -28.85
CA LEU A 376 -26.58 -20.90 -29.07
C LEU A 376 -25.81 -22.13 -29.52
N LEU A 377 -26.18 -23.32 -29.10
CA LEU A 377 -25.48 -24.58 -29.40
C LEU A 377 -26.08 -25.34 -30.60
N GLY A 378 -27.33 -25.04 -30.97
CA GLY A 378 -28.03 -25.72 -32.04
C GLY A 378 -28.81 -26.99 -31.55
N GLU A 379 -29.77 -27.42 -32.35
CA GLU A 379 -30.67 -28.57 -31.98
C GLU A 379 -29.95 -29.93 -31.92
N GLU A 380 -28.74 -30.04 -32.51
CA GLU A 380 -27.98 -31.31 -32.54
C GLU A 380 -27.25 -31.62 -31.23
N ASP A 381 -27.02 -30.58 -30.36
CA ASP A 381 -26.27 -30.71 -29.11
C ASP A 381 -27.13 -30.47 -27.84
N ARG A 382 -28.37 -30.95 -27.87
CA ARG A 382 -29.35 -30.71 -26.80
C ARG A 382 -28.90 -31.23 -25.43
N ASP A 383 -28.24 -32.39 -25.36
CA ASP A 383 -27.74 -32.97 -24.12
C ASP A 383 -26.67 -32.04 -23.50
N VAL A 384 -25.82 -31.41 -24.33
CA VAL A 384 -24.79 -30.43 -23.89
C VAL A 384 -25.46 -29.12 -23.44
N ALA A 385 -26.55 -28.72 -24.13
CA ALA A 385 -27.32 -27.54 -23.73
C ALA A 385 -27.96 -27.69 -22.35
N GLU A 386 -28.52 -28.89 -22.07
CA GLU A 386 -29.10 -29.22 -20.75
C GLU A 386 -28.02 -29.20 -19.63
N ASP A 387 -26.85 -29.81 -19.86
CA ASP A 387 -25.75 -29.80 -18.90
C ASP A 387 -25.23 -28.39 -18.61
N VAL A 388 -25.07 -27.56 -19.64
CA VAL A 388 -24.62 -26.16 -19.51
C VAL A 388 -25.70 -25.32 -18.81
N ALA A 389 -26.96 -25.48 -19.12
CA ALA A 389 -28.06 -24.77 -18.47
C ALA A 389 -28.16 -25.13 -16.98
N MET A 390 -28.03 -26.42 -16.64
CA MET A 390 -27.97 -26.88 -15.25
C MET A 390 -26.79 -26.28 -14.48
N TYR A 391 -25.62 -26.22 -15.08
CA TYR A 391 -24.43 -25.61 -14.46
C TYR A 391 -24.61 -24.10 -14.20
N ILE A 392 -25.14 -23.36 -15.18
CA ILE A 392 -25.43 -21.92 -15.05
C ILE A 392 -26.49 -21.68 -13.96
N THR A 393 -27.54 -22.52 -13.91
CA THR A 393 -28.60 -22.43 -12.90
C THR A 393 -28.07 -22.68 -11.49
N ASN A 394 -27.19 -23.65 -11.31
CA ASN A 394 -26.56 -23.92 -10.02
C ASN A 394 -25.67 -22.77 -9.55
N LEU A 395 -24.87 -22.19 -10.44
CA LEU A 395 -24.07 -21.00 -10.13
C LEU A 395 -24.93 -19.78 -9.75
N ALA A 396 -26.08 -19.58 -10.41
CA ALA A 396 -27.02 -18.52 -10.07
C ALA A 396 -27.66 -18.73 -8.68
N LYS A 397 -27.98 -20.00 -8.35
CA LYS A 397 -28.52 -20.39 -7.01
C LYS A 397 -27.47 -20.16 -5.90
N GLU A 398 -26.21 -20.52 -6.13
CA GLU A 398 -25.11 -20.28 -5.16
C GLU A 398 -24.94 -18.79 -4.87
N ARG A 399 -24.89 -17.94 -5.90
CA ARG A 399 -24.79 -16.47 -5.74
C ARG A 399 -25.97 -15.90 -4.96
N SER A 400 -27.21 -16.34 -5.27
CA SER A 400 -28.40 -15.92 -4.51
C SER A 400 -28.37 -16.35 -3.04
N SER A 401 -27.77 -17.51 -2.74
CA SER A 401 -27.55 -17.99 -1.37
C SER A 401 -26.54 -17.14 -0.60
N GLU A 402 -25.47 -16.67 -1.23
CA GLU A 402 -24.47 -15.81 -0.61
C GLU A 402 -25.05 -14.44 -0.25
N VAL A 403 -25.83 -13.82 -1.14
CA VAL A 403 -26.53 -12.56 -0.85
C VAL A 403 -27.47 -12.69 0.35
N LYS A 404 -28.18 -13.86 0.46
CA LYS A 404 -29.04 -14.14 1.63
C LYS A 404 -28.25 -14.33 2.93
N LYS A 405 -27.06 -14.95 2.87
CA LYS A 405 -26.18 -15.12 4.05
C LYS A 405 -25.67 -13.80 4.60
N LEU A 406 -25.44 -12.79 3.75
CA LEU A 406 -25.05 -11.45 4.16
C LEU A 406 -26.20 -10.66 4.82
N GLY A 407 -27.43 -11.16 4.76
CA GLY A 407 -28.60 -10.51 5.36
C GLY A 407 -28.95 -9.15 4.74
N LEU A 408 -28.59 -8.94 3.47
CA LEU A 408 -28.96 -7.74 2.73
C LEU A 408 -30.47 -7.74 2.46
N THR A 409 -31.13 -6.64 2.79
CA THR A 409 -32.55 -6.45 2.49
C THR A 409 -32.77 -6.03 1.03
N ALA A 410 -33.95 -6.23 0.50
CA ALA A 410 -34.32 -5.78 -0.86
C ALA A 410 -34.06 -4.28 -1.04
N ARG A 411 -34.30 -3.48 0.01
CA ARG A 411 -34.06 -2.03 -0.01
C ARG A 411 -32.58 -1.67 -0.04
N GLU A 412 -31.75 -2.41 0.66
CA GLU A 412 -30.29 -2.24 0.61
C GLU A 412 -29.71 -2.63 -0.75
N CYS A 413 -30.20 -3.71 -1.36
CA CYS A 413 -29.85 -4.08 -2.74
C CYS A 413 -30.24 -3.01 -3.75
N GLU A 414 -31.41 -2.40 -3.58
CA GLU A 414 -31.88 -1.29 -4.42
C GLU A 414 -30.97 -0.03 -4.27
N VAL A 415 -30.55 0.29 -3.06
CA VAL A 415 -29.59 1.37 -2.82
C VAL A 415 -28.24 1.08 -3.49
N ILE A 416 -27.75 -0.15 -3.44
CA ILE A 416 -26.51 -0.56 -4.12
C ILE A 416 -26.64 -0.35 -5.63
N ARG A 417 -27.73 -0.79 -6.26
CA ARG A 417 -27.98 -0.59 -7.71
C ARG A 417 -28.01 0.87 -8.09
N LEU A 418 -28.70 1.71 -7.32
CA LEU A 418 -28.74 3.14 -7.58
C LEU A 418 -27.38 3.84 -7.38
N CYS A 419 -26.54 3.32 -6.48
CA CYS A 419 -25.16 3.75 -6.36
C CYS A 419 -24.31 3.38 -7.60
N SER A 420 -24.54 2.21 -8.21
CA SER A 420 -23.84 1.80 -9.42
C SER A 420 -24.25 2.61 -10.66
N GLU A 421 -25.44 3.19 -10.66
CA GLU A 421 -25.89 4.17 -11.67
C GLU A 421 -25.22 5.55 -11.52
N GLY A 422 -24.35 5.74 -10.53
CA GLY A 422 -23.63 6.99 -10.28
C GLY A 422 -24.45 8.07 -9.56
N LEU A 423 -25.61 7.72 -8.99
CA LEU A 423 -26.47 8.68 -8.30
C LEU A 423 -25.86 9.11 -6.95
N SER A 424 -25.93 10.40 -6.66
CA SER A 424 -25.56 10.94 -5.35
C SER A 424 -26.57 10.52 -4.26
N ASN A 425 -26.17 10.61 -2.99
CA ASN A 425 -27.08 10.28 -1.87
C ASN A 425 -28.38 11.11 -1.92
N ALA A 426 -28.34 12.34 -2.43
CA ALA A 426 -29.51 13.16 -2.63
C ALA A 426 -30.39 12.64 -3.77
N GLY A 427 -29.81 12.26 -4.91
CA GLY A 427 -30.53 11.68 -6.04
C GLY A 427 -31.16 10.31 -5.71
N ILE A 428 -30.46 9.49 -4.89
CA ILE A 428 -31.02 8.22 -4.41
C ILE A 428 -32.20 8.48 -3.46
N ALA A 429 -32.05 9.45 -2.55
CA ALA A 429 -33.10 9.83 -1.60
C ALA A 429 -34.35 10.32 -2.31
N GLU A 430 -34.20 11.13 -3.35
CA GLU A 430 -35.29 11.60 -4.20
C GLU A 430 -35.97 10.44 -4.95
N LYS A 431 -35.19 9.58 -5.61
CA LYS A 431 -35.71 8.45 -6.38
C LYS A 431 -36.43 7.41 -5.52
N LEU A 432 -36.02 7.28 -4.26
CA LEU A 432 -36.60 6.34 -3.29
C LEU A 432 -37.62 6.95 -2.33
N HIS A 433 -37.92 8.26 -2.47
CA HIS A 433 -38.83 9.05 -1.63
C HIS A 433 -38.53 8.95 -0.13
N VAL A 434 -37.25 9.06 0.24
CA VAL A 434 -36.78 9.00 1.63
C VAL A 434 -35.82 10.17 1.93
N SER A 435 -35.47 10.38 3.19
CA SER A 435 -34.48 11.42 3.55
C SER A 435 -33.06 11.03 3.15
N VAL A 436 -32.21 12.03 2.86
CA VAL A 436 -30.78 11.80 2.62
C VAL A 436 -30.12 11.10 3.82
N TYR A 437 -30.58 11.39 5.03
CA TYR A 437 -30.13 10.73 6.26
C TYR A 437 -30.47 9.23 6.25
N THR A 438 -31.63 8.86 5.78
CA THR A 438 -32.05 7.45 5.63
C THR A 438 -31.13 6.70 4.67
N ILE A 439 -30.76 7.34 3.55
CA ILE A 439 -29.80 6.72 2.59
C ILE A 439 -28.42 6.53 3.21
N LYS A 440 -27.93 7.50 3.99
CA LYS A 440 -26.65 7.36 4.72
C LYS A 440 -26.69 6.18 5.70
N ASN A 441 -27.79 6.01 6.42
CA ASN A 441 -27.97 4.87 7.33
C ASN A 441 -28.03 3.52 6.59
N HIS A 442 -28.75 3.46 5.45
CA HIS A 442 -28.73 2.26 4.62
C HIS A 442 -27.33 1.93 4.14
N LYS A 443 -26.56 2.91 3.69
CA LYS A 443 -25.16 2.70 3.28
C LYS A 443 -24.26 2.23 4.41
N GLN A 444 -24.40 2.78 5.61
CA GLN A 444 -23.67 2.30 6.78
C GLN A 444 -24.00 0.82 7.09
N ASN A 445 -25.29 0.47 7.04
CA ASN A 445 -25.72 -0.91 7.27
C ASN A 445 -25.19 -1.86 6.18
N ILE A 446 -25.18 -1.42 4.92
CA ILE A 446 -24.61 -2.18 3.80
C ILE A 446 -23.11 -2.37 4.03
N PHE A 447 -22.37 -1.33 4.42
CA PHE A 447 -20.94 -1.41 4.68
C PHE A 447 -20.62 -2.42 5.80
N LEU A 448 -21.38 -2.38 6.88
CA LEU A 448 -21.25 -3.34 7.99
C LEU A 448 -21.57 -4.78 7.56
N LYS A 449 -22.64 -5.00 6.77
CA LYS A 449 -23.06 -6.34 6.33
C LYS A 449 -22.12 -6.95 5.30
N MET A 450 -21.50 -6.11 4.46
CA MET A 450 -20.58 -6.54 3.40
C MET A 450 -19.12 -6.49 3.84
N ASP A 451 -18.83 -6.02 5.06
CA ASP A 451 -17.48 -5.80 5.61
C ASP A 451 -16.61 -4.94 4.68
N VAL A 452 -17.15 -3.78 4.27
CA VAL A 452 -16.51 -2.83 3.35
C VAL A 452 -16.54 -1.43 3.96
N HIS A 453 -15.59 -0.58 3.55
CA HIS A 453 -15.44 0.76 4.15
C HIS A 453 -15.69 1.90 3.17
N THR A 454 -15.73 1.61 1.87
CA THR A 454 -15.90 2.60 0.81
C THR A 454 -17.00 2.24 -0.19
N ASN A 455 -17.54 3.25 -0.89
CA ASN A 455 -18.48 3.00 -1.98
C ASN A 455 -17.87 2.14 -3.10
N ALA A 456 -16.58 2.32 -3.38
CA ALA A 456 -15.89 1.56 -4.43
C ALA A 456 -15.79 0.08 -4.06
N GLU A 457 -15.42 -0.24 -2.82
CA GLU A 457 -15.40 -1.60 -2.29
C GLU A 457 -16.80 -2.22 -2.29
N MET A 458 -17.82 -1.46 -1.87
CA MET A 458 -19.21 -1.90 -1.89
C MET A 458 -19.66 -2.28 -3.30
N LEU A 459 -19.39 -1.45 -4.31
CA LEU A 459 -19.75 -1.73 -5.70
C LEU A 459 -18.96 -2.91 -6.27
N HIS A 460 -17.67 -3.03 -5.92
CA HIS A 460 -16.86 -4.17 -6.31
C HIS A 460 -17.41 -5.49 -5.74
N ALA A 461 -17.69 -5.53 -4.44
CA ALA A 461 -18.28 -6.70 -3.79
C ALA A 461 -19.69 -7.01 -4.33
N ALA A 462 -20.51 -5.99 -4.59
CA ALA A 462 -21.84 -6.15 -5.18
C ALA A 462 -21.80 -6.74 -6.59
N ASN A 463 -20.79 -6.38 -7.39
CA ASN A 463 -20.57 -6.98 -8.72
C ASN A 463 -20.15 -8.45 -8.61
N GLN A 464 -19.27 -8.80 -7.66
CA GLN A 464 -18.89 -10.19 -7.40
C GLN A 464 -20.10 -11.06 -6.99
N LEU A 465 -21.02 -10.49 -6.21
CA LEU A 465 -22.23 -11.14 -5.74
C LEU A 465 -23.36 -11.15 -6.79
N GLY A 466 -23.20 -10.46 -7.93
CA GLY A 466 -24.20 -10.35 -8.98
C GLY A 466 -25.43 -9.53 -8.58
N ILE A 467 -25.28 -8.56 -7.67
CA ILE A 467 -26.33 -7.60 -7.28
C ILE A 467 -26.46 -6.50 -8.34
N ILE A 468 -25.33 -6.15 -8.97
CA ILE A 468 -25.20 -5.17 -10.05
C ILE A 468 -24.42 -5.75 -11.22
#